data_481b45bc6000be36730bf0e459882b51
#
_entry.id   481b45bc6000be36730bf0e459882b51
#
_cell.length_a   1.000
_cell.length_b   1.000
_cell.length_c   1.000
_cell.angle_alpha   90.00
_cell.angle_beta   90.00
_cell.angle_gamma   90.00
#
_symmetry.space_group_name_H-M   'P 1'
#
loop_
_entity.id
_entity.type
_entity.pdbx_description
1 polymer ?
#
loop_
_entity_poly.entity_id
_entity_poly.type
_entity_poly.pdbx_seq_one_letter_code
_entity_poly.pdbx_strand_id
1 'polypeptide(L)'
;MKNFYMMLAAVAAMTFSAQAQAYWDEIEIGDFENATEFFGGSYWDSAPTTFYLAHTGVQMIYTTEELSGVQGTPYVDIKALTFKMYNAEAFEDMTRDVKIYMQAIDESQFAVVDGVKQFFNFENLVYSGQETYDLLSYYGDDMELRYELQEPFRLAKGKNLLVTMVYDALDDDNCTSSRFDTEFYTSGITGKAMTYTDNWTSFLDYAMGEDFPDAAAMQGCGTNVDLPVTKIEVSFTPPTGIDEVKAATTGDDAYYNLMGQKFTGNMPAGIYIHNGQKVIVK
;
A
#
# COMPACT_ATOMS: atom_id res chain seq x y z
N MET A 1 -72.96 -15.34 18.21
CA MET A 1 -72.20 -14.63 17.18
C MET A 1 -70.76 -14.52 17.69
N LYS A 2 -69.85 -15.34 17.22
CA LYS A 2 -68.43 -15.34 17.62
C LYS A 2 -67.64 -14.67 16.50
N ASN A 3 -67.05 -13.51 16.77
CA ASN A 3 -66.18 -12.81 15.86
C ASN A 3 -64.83 -13.47 15.81
N PHE A 4 -64.48 -14.01 14.62
CA PHE A 4 -63.19 -14.55 14.32
C PHE A 4 -62.28 -13.40 13.84
N TYR A 5 -61.34 -12.96 14.68
CA TYR A 5 -60.32 -12.04 14.25
C TYR A 5 -59.19 -12.82 13.59
N MET A 6 -59.09 -12.66 12.28
CA MET A 6 -57.99 -13.17 11.49
C MET A 6 -56.80 -12.22 11.66
N MET A 7 -55.82 -12.60 12.47
CA MET A 7 -54.59 -11.89 12.62
C MET A 7 -53.67 -12.21 11.43
N LEU A 8 -53.61 -11.31 10.49
CA LEU A 8 -52.67 -11.39 9.35
C LEU A 8 -51.26 -11.01 9.89
N ALA A 9 -50.45 -11.99 10.20
CA ALA A 9 -49.04 -11.75 10.49
C ALA A 9 -48.29 -11.48 9.19
N ALA A 10 -48.05 -10.21 8.89
CA ALA A 10 -47.14 -9.80 7.85
C ALA A 10 -45.71 -10.10 8.32
N VAL A 11 -45.16 -11.22 7.87
CA VAL A 11 -43.71 -11.48 8.00
C VAL A 11 -43.00 -10.53 7.02
N ALA A 12 -42.57 -9.40 7.52
CA ALA A 12 -41.64 -8.57 6.82
C ALA A 12 -40.32 -9.36 6.72
N ALA A 13 -40.07 -9.93 5.53
CA ALA A 13 -38.76 -10.47 5.20
C ALA A 13 -37.77 -9.29 5.15
N MET A 14 -37.14 -9.02 6.28
CA MET A 14 -35.95 -8.15 6.31
C MET A 14 -34.87 -8.90 5.54
N THR A 15 -34.67 -8.54 4.29
CA THR A 15 -33.47 -8.86 3.56
C THR A 15 -32.35 -8.05 4.20
N PHE A 16 -31.68 -8.63 5.18
CA PHE A 16 -30.37 -8.14 5.58
C PHE A 16 -29.45 -8.38 4.39
N SER A 17 -29.24 -7.38 3.57
CA SER A 17 -28.05 -7.33 2.76
C SER A 17 -26.88 -7.23 3.75
N ALA A 18 -26.22 -8.35 4.00
CA ALA A 18 -24.95 -8.32 4.70
C ALA A 18 -24.01 -7.50 3.80
N GLN A 19 -23.93 -6.21 4.04
CA GLN A 19 -22.87 -5.41 3.47
C GLN A 19 -21.60 -5.97 4.09
N ALA A 20 -20.70 -6.46 3.25
CA ALA A 20 -19.39 -6.86 3.71
C ALA A 20 -18.77 -5.66 4.40
N GLN A 21 -18.48 -5.81 5.67
CA GLN A 21 -17.82 -4.77 6.43
C GLN A 21 -16.39 -4.65 5.91
N ALA A 22 -15.99 -3.46 5.47
CA ALA A 22 -14.60 -3.23 5.10
C ALA A 22 -13.74 -3.39 6.36
N TYR A 23 -12.67 -4.16 6.24
CA TYR A 23 -11.67 -4.29 7.28
C TYR A 23 -10.51 -3.37 6.95
N TRP A 24 -9.96 -2.77 7.99
CA TRP A 24 -8.75 -1.98 7.94
C TRP A 24 -7.63 -2.81 8.51
N ASP A 25 -6.50 -2.80 7.86
CA ASP A 25 -5.29 -3.47 8.30
C ASP A 25 -4.09 -2.62 7.93
N GLU A 26 -2.97 -2.92 8.54
CA GLU A 26 -1.72 -2.23 8.35
C GLU A 26 -0.65 -3.25 7.97
N ILE A 27 0.10 -2.94 6.92
CA ILE A 27 1.26 -3.71 6.50
C ILE A 27 2.49 -2.96 6.95
N GLU A 28 3.31 -3.58 7.76
CA GLU A 28 4.59 -3.02 8.19
C GLU A 28 5.74 -3.57 7.33
N ILE A 29 6.59 -2.68 6.86
CA ILE A 29 7.84 -2.96 6.18
C ILE A 29 8.99 -2.55 7.09
N GLY A 30 9.76 -3.50 7.55
CA GLY A 30 10.71 -3.31 8.64
C GLY A 30 10.02 -3.36 10.01
N ASP A 31 10.76 -3.06 11.08
CA ASP A 31 10.24 -2.97 12.45
C ASP A 31 9.96 -1.51 12.80
N PHE A 32 8.70 -1.11 12.64
CA PHE A 32 8.33 0.30 12.80
C PHE A 32 8.47 0.78 14.26
N GLU A 33 8.21 -0.08 15.22
CA GLU A 33 8.28 0.31 16.64
C GLU A 33 9.71 0.36 17.16
N ASN A 34 10.56 -0.61 16.75
CA ASN A 34 11.91 -0.78 17.30
C ASN A 34 13.02 -0.51 16.29
N ALA A 35 12.72 0.21 15.21
CA ALA A 35 13.74 0.58 14.21
C ALA A 35 14.88 1.36 14.87
N THR A 36 16.12 0.99 14.58
CA THR A 36 17.34 1.61 15.13
C THR A 36 18.40 1.90 14.06
N GLU A 37 18.20 1.40 12.85
CA GLU A 37 19.14 1.58 11.75
C GLU A 37 18.64 2.65 10.79
N PHE A 38 19.54 3.58 10.44
CA PHE A 38 19.28 4.68 9.53
C PHE A 38 19.92 4.42 8.17
N PHE A 39 19.46 5.14 7.17
CA PHE A 39 20.17 5.21 5.90
C PHE A 39 21.57 5.75 6.14
N GLY A 40 22.60 5.00 5.70
CA GLY A 40 23.97 5.33 6.00
C GLY A 40 24.49 6.54 5.24
N GLY A 41 24.55 7.68 5.89
CA GLY A 41 25.51 8.77 5.69
C GLY A 41 25.68 9.41 4.30
N SER A 42 24.91 9.04 3.30
CA SER A 42 24.94 9.67 1.99
C SER A 42 23.62 10.41 1.76
N TYR A 43 23.72 11.71 1.55
CA TYR A 43 22.55 12.55 1.23
C TYR A 43 21.80 12.10 -0.04
N TRP A 44 22.41 11.21 -0.82
CA TRP A 44 21.90 10.72 -2.09
C TRP A 44 21.12 9.41 -1.98
N ASP A 45 21.26 8.69 -0.87
CA ASP A 45 20.80 7.31 -0.70
C ASP A 45 19.71 7.19 0.38
N SER A 46 18.89 8.21 0.59
CA SER A 46 17.81 8.21 1.57
C SER A 46 16.43 8.12 0.91
N ALA A 47 15.58 7.28 1.44
CA ALA A 47 14.17 7.13 1.03
C ALA A 47 13.26 7.31 2.26
N PRO A 48 12.06 7.89 2.12
CA PRO A 48 11.37 8.28 0.89
C PRO A 48 11.77 9.65 0.36
N THR A 49 12.64 10.37 1.04
CA THR A 49 13.19 11.67 0.62
C THR A 49 14.50 11.95 1.34
N THR A 50 15.21 12.94 0.85
CA THR A 50 16.18 13.69 1.64
C THR A 50 15.71 15.13 1.72
N PHE A 51 15.70 15.72 2.91
CA PHE A 51 15.36 17.14 3.05
C PHE A 51 16.55 18.06 2.77
N TYR A 52 17.67 17.48 2.39
CA TYR A 52 18.93 18.19 2.17
C TYR A 52 18.94 19.03 0.89
N LEU A 53 18.24 18.61 -0.15
CA LEU A 53 18.18 19.28 -1.45
C LEU A 53 16.78 19.78 -1.80
N ALA A 54 16.72 20.70 -2.77
CA ALA A 54 15.48 21.32 -3.21
C ALA A 54 14.50 20.34 -3.81
N HIS A 55 15.00 19.41 -4.58
CA HIS A 55 14.21 18.47 -5.36
C HIS A 55 14.64 17.04 -5.05
N THR A 56 13.69 16.22 -4.70
CA THR A 56 13.91 14.78 -4.49
C THR A 56 12.84 13.98 -5.20
N GLY A 57 13.27 12.97 -5.94
CA GLY A 57 12.41 11.95 -6.51
C GLY A 57 12.84 10.59 -6.00
N VAL A 58 11.90 9.77 -5.55
CA VAL A 58 12.19 8.43 -5.05
C VAL A 58 11.21 7.45 -5.66
N GLN A 59 11.72 6.33 -6.16
CA GLN A 59 10.90 5.18 -6.53
C GLN A 59 11.20 4.01 -5.59
N MET A 60 10.16 3.36 -5.10
CA MET A 60 10.22 2.24 -4.18
C MET A 60 9.35 1.09 -4.70
N ILE A 61 9.91 -0.12 -4.73
CA ILE A 61 9.20 -1.34 -5.13
C ILE A 61 8.93 -2.16 -3.87
N TYR A 62 7.66 -2.26 -3.50
CA TYR A 62 7.19 -3.19 -2.47
C TYR A 62 6.69 -4.45 -3.17
N THR A 63 7.36 -5.57 -2.96
CA THR A 63 7.01 -6.81 -3.63
C THR A 63 5.86 -7.54 -2.93
N THR A 64 5.30 -8.54 -3.59
CA THR A 64 4.26 -9.39 -2.98
C THR A 64 4.74 -10.08 -1.71
N GLU A 65 6.04 -10.24 -1.52
CA GLU A 65 6.63 -10.82 -0.30
C GLU A 65 6.49 -9.84 0.87
N GLU A 66 6.90 -8.59 0.68
CA GLU A 66 6.75 -7.51 1.67
C GLU A 66 5.27 -7.21 1.95
N LEU A 67 4.41 -7.34 0.94
CA LEU A 67 2.96 -7.10 1.04
C LEU A 67 2.18 -8.36 1.48
N SER A 68 2.83 -9.36 2.05
CA SER A 68 2.23 -10.69 2.31
C SER A 68 1.05 -10.69 3.28
N GLY A 69 0.93 -9.67 4.13
CA GLY A 69 -0.16 -9.56 5.11
C GLY A 69 -1.58 -9.55 4.53
N VAL A 70 -1.73 -9.22 3.24
CA VAL A 70 -3.05 -9.05 2.58
C VAL A 70 -3.35 -10.08 1.49
N GLN A 71 -2.61 -11.15 1.41
CA GLN A 71 -2.71 -12.13 0.30
C GLN A 71 -4.03 -12.91 0.21
N GLY A 72 -4.87 -12.84 1.23
CA GLY A 72 -6.17 -13.55 1.27
C GLY A 72 -7.25 -12.93 0.38
N THR A 73 -7.08 -11.71 -0.09
CA THR A 73 -8.09 -10.94 -0.84
C THR A 73 -7.73 -10.82 -2.31
N PRO A 74 -8.70 -10.65 -3.23
CA PRO A 74 -8.42 -10.46 -4.66
C PRO A 74 -7.74 -9.10 -4.96
N TYR A 75 -7.92 -8.12 -4.10
CA TYR A 75 -7.29 -6.79 -4.14
C TYR A 75 -7.33 -6.16 -2.75
N VAL A 76 -6.52 -5.12 -2.56
CA VAL A 76 -6.59 -4.20 -1.42
C VAL A 76 -6.66 -2.78 -1.94
N ASP A 77 -7.30 -1.90 -1.18
CA ASP A 77 -7.32 -0.46 -1.44
C ASP A 77 -6.36 0.20 -0.43
N ILE A 78 -5.23 0.70 -0.92
CA ILE A 78 -4.24 1.44 -0.13
C ILE A 78 -4.80 2.82 0.18
N LYS A 79 -4.71 3.25 1.42
CA LYS A 79 -5.30 4.49 1.93
C LYS A 79 -4.26 5.51 2.39
N ALA A 80 -3.19 5.04 3.02
CA ALA A 80 -2.14 5.92 3.51
C ALA A 80 -0.78 5.21 3.51
N LEU A 81 0.27 6.03 3.47
CA LEU A 81 1.65 5.64 3.72
C LEU A 81 2.17 6.41 4.93
N THR A 82 2.88 5.74 5.81
CA THR A 82 3.56 6.37 6.94
C THR A 82 5.01 5.93 6.98
N PHE A 83 5.93 6.88 7.07
CA PHE A 83 7.37 6.65 7.17
C PHE A 83 7.87 7.13 8.51
N LYS A 84 8.86 6.42 9.07
CA LYS A 84 9.49 6.79 10.32
C LYS A 84 10.83 7.46 10.07
N MET A 85 11.05 8.59 10.71
CA MET A 85 12.32 9.31 10.66
C MET A 85 12.74 9.77 12.05
N TYR A 86 14.03 10.02 12.21
CA TYR A 86 14.60 10.69 13.37
C TYR A 86 15.08 12.09 12.95
N ASN A 87 14.75 13.08 13.73
CA ASN A 87 15.19 14.45 13.49
C ASN A 87 16.34 14.81 14.43
N ALA A 88 17.58 14.61 13.97
CA ALA A 88 18.77 14.88 14.76
C ALA A 88 19.03 16.38 14.95
N GLU A 89 18.77 17.17 13.90
CA GLU A 89 19.00 18.62 13.93
C GLU A 89 18.12 19.34 12.90
N ALA A 90 17.32 20.29 13.36
CA ALA A 90 16.57 21.19 12.48
C ALA A 90 16.60 22.61 13.04
N PHE A 91 16.81 23.60 12.17
CA PHE A 91 16.82 25.00 12.54
C PHE A 91 15.51 25.72 12.25
N GLU A 92 14.67 25.14 11.40
CA GLU A 92 13.39 25.71 11.00
C GLU A 92 12.45 24.62 10.48
N ASP A 93 11.15 24.92 10.45
CA ASP A 93 10.17 24.08 9.78
C ASP A 93 10.35 24.15 8.26
N MET A 94 9.97 23.08 7.60
CA MET A 94 10.17 22.96 6.16
C MET A 94 8.84 22.71 5.48
N THR A 95 8.61 23.38 4.35
CA THR A 95 7.46 23.14 3.48
C THR A 95 7.91 22.62 2.13
N ARG A 96 7.22 21.59 1.62
CA ARG A 96 7.47 20.98 0.31
C ARG A 96 6.17 20.78 -0.43
N ASP A 97 6.20 20.94 -1.76
CA ASP A 97 5.21 20.35 -2.64
C ASP A 97 5.48 18.85 -2.75
N VAL A 98 4.50 18.04 -2.35
CA VAL A 98 4.62 16.58 -2.37
C VAL A 98 3.64 15.99 -3.36
N LYS A 99 4.13 15.09 -4.21
CA LYS A 99 3.30 14.28 -5.09
C LYS A 99 3.65 12.81 -4.92
N ILE A 100 2.61 11.98 -4.84
CA ILE A 100 2.76 10.53 -4.75
C ILE A 100 2.01 9.88 -5.90
N TYR A 101 2.72 9.01 -6.61
CA TYR A 101 2.17 8.20 -7.69
C TYR A 101 2.28 6.73 -7.30
N MET A 102 1.28 5.93 -7.70
CA MET A 102 1.28 4.49 -7.42
C MET A 102 0.94 3.69 -8.68
N GLN A 103 1.62 2.56 -8.86
CA GLN A 103 1.38 1.64 -9.95
C GLN A 103 1.46 0.20 -9.48
N ALA A 104 0.62 -0.65 -10.07
CA ALA A 104 0.72 -2.10 -9.93
C ALA A 104 1.65 -2.63 -11.04
N ILE A 105 2.77 -3.23 -10.66
CA ILE A 105 3.78 -3.74 -11.58
C ILE A 105 4.01 -5.24 -11.40
N ASP A 106 4.59 -5.88 -12.40
CA ASP A 106 5.00 -7.30 -12.33
C ASP A 106 6.47 -7.43 -11.91
N GLU A 107 7.24 -6.41 -12.17
CA GLU A 107 8.67 -6.37 -11.88
C GLU A 107 8.91 -6.30 -10.36
N SER A 108 9.85 -7.11 -9.89
CA SER A 108 10.30 -7.10 -8.50
C SER A 108 11.61 -6.33 -8.29
N GLN A 109 12.18 -5.78 -9.35
CA GLN A 109 13.44 -5.03 -9.36
C GLN A 109 13.42 -3.99 -10.47
N PHE A 110 14.23 -2.97 -10.32
CA PHE A 110 14.49 -1.99 -11.39
C PHE A 110 15.19 -2.65 -12.57
N ALA A 111 14.77 -2.30 -13.79
CA ALA A 111 15.42 -2.77 -15.00
C ALA A 111 16.88 -2.29 -15.05
N VAL A 112 17.75 -3.08 -15.66
CA VAL A 112 19.16 -2.71 -15.87
C VAL A 112 19.43 -2.69 -17.37
N VAL A 113 19.82 -1.53 -17.86
CA VAL A 113 20.21 -1.31 -19.25
C VAL A 113 21.69 -0.88 -19.27
N ASP A 114 22.51 -1.58 -20.01
CA ASP A 114 23.96 -1.33 -20.11
C ASP A 114 24.68 -1.22 -18.73
N GLY A 115 24.19 -1.99 -17.74
CA GLY A 115 24.74 -2.01 -16.38
C GLY A 115 24.20 -0.90 -15.45
N VAL A 116 23.28 -0.10 -15.91
CA VAL A 116 22.67 1.01 -15.15
C VAL A 116 21.21 0.70 -14.85
N LYS A 117 20.80 0.84 -13.60
CA LYS A 117 19.38 0.75 -13.21
C LYS A 117 18.60 1.92 -13.78
N GLN A 118 17.38 1.63 -14.20
CA GLN A 118 16.47 2.60 -14.81
C GLN A 118 15.27 2.87 -13.91
N PHE A 119 14.88 4.14 -13.81
CA PHE A 119 13.60 4.52 -13.21
C PHE A 119 12.44 4.04 -14.09
N PHE A 120 11.32 3.70 -13.46
CA PHE A 120 10.07 3.46 -14.17
C PHE A 120 9.42 4.76 -14.59
N ASN A 121 8.75 4.78 -15.74
CA ASN A 121 7.74 5.79 -15.98
C ASN A 121 6.66 5.65 -14.91
N PHE A 122 6.10 6.76 -14.47
CA PHE A 122 5.11 6.75 -13.40
C PHE A 122 3.85 7.53 -13.80
N GLU A 123 2.73 7.02 -13.35
CA GLU A 123 1.39 7.54 -13.59
C GLU A 123 0.51 7.26 -12.37
N ASN A 124 -0.78 7.63 -12.42
CA ASN A 124 -1.74 7.50 -11.31
C ASN A 124 -1.31 8.30 -10.06
N LEU A 125 -1.43 9.62 -10.18
CA LEU A 125 -1.29 10.54 -9.06
C LEU A 125 -2.36 10.23 -8.01
N VAL A 126 -1.94 9.87 -6.79
CA VAL A 126 -2.83 9.51 -5.66
C VAL A 126 -2.78 10.51 -4.52
N TYR A 127 -1.78 11.37 -4.53
CA TYR A 127 -1.61 12.44 -3.57
C TYR A 127 -0.91 13.65 -4.20
N SER A 128 -1.39 14.86 -3.90
CA SER A 128 -0.72 16.11 -4.25
C SER A 128 -1.08 17.20 -3.24
N GLY A 129 -0.10 17.72 -2.56
CA GLY A 129 -0.32 18.75 -1.54
C GLY A 129 0.96 19.44 -1.12
N GLN A 130 0.79 20.56 -0.42
CA GLN A 130 1.88 21.21 0.30
C GLN A 130 1.91 20.67 1.72
N GLU A 131 3.06 20.12 2.11
CA GLU A 131 3.30 19.60 3.44
C GLU A 131 4.28 20.49 4.19
N THR A 132 3.87 20.88 5.38
CA THR A 132 4.76 21.58 6.32
C THR A 132 5.17 20.60 7.43
N TYR A 133 6.47 20.37 7.51
CA TYR A 133 7.07 19.48 8.51
C TYR A 133 7.49 20.32 9.71
N ASP A 134 6.86 20.07 10.86
CA ASP A 134 7.17 20.71 12.15
C ASP A 134 8.45 20.09 12.75
N LEU A 135 9.57 20.32 12.09
CA LEU A 135 10.85 19.74 12.48
C LEU A 135 11.35 20.28 13.80
N LEU A 136 11.06 21.54 14.14
CA LEU A 136 11.50 22.14 15.38
C LEU A 136 10.85 21.49 16.61
N SER A 137 9.59 21.11 16.54
CA SER A 137 8.90 20.42 17.63
C SER A 137 9.39 19.01 17.89
N TYR A 138 9.99 18.36 16.89
CA TYR A 138 10.52 16.99 16.97
C TYR A 138 12.04 16.92 17.03
N TYR A 139 12.72 18.02 17.40
CA TYR A 139 14.17 18.03 17.52
C TYR A 139 14.68 16.99 18.53
N GLY A 140 15.52 16.07 18.05
CA GLY A 140 16.07 14.98 18.86
C GLY A 140 15.11 13.83 19.13
N ASP A 141 13.95 13.78 18.44
CA ASP A 141 12.92 12.76 18.61
C ASP A 141 12.56 12.08 17.28
N ASP A 142 11.88 10.94 17.39
CA ASP A 142 11.25 10.27 16.25
C ASP A 142 10.04 11.05 15.76
N MET A 143 9.85 11.04 14.44
CA MET A 143 8.72 11.65 13.76
C MET A 143 8.11 10.67 12.75
N GLU A 144 6.78 10.69 12.62
CA GLU A 144 6.06 9.93 11.61
C GLU A 144 5.57 10.87 10.51
N LEU A 145 5.93 10.56 9.26
CA LEU A 145 5.42 11.25 8.08
C LEU A 145 4.29 10.42 7.47
N ARG A 146 3.04 10.84 7.70
CA ARG A 146 1.86 10.15 7.21
C ARG A 146 1.22 10.92 6.06
N TYR A 147 1.03 10.22 4.94
CA TYR A 147 0.37 10.73 3.74
C TYR A 147 -0.94 9.97 3.54
N GLU A 148 -2.07 10.61 3.80
CA GLU A 148 -3.39 10.07 3.51
C GLU A 148 -3.73 10.33 2.04
N LEU A 149 -3.92 9.27 1.26
CA LEU A 149 -4.14 9.39 -0.17
C LEU A 149 -5.48 10.07 -0.47
N GLN A 150 -5.49 11.01 -1.42
CA GLN A 150 -6.69 11.68 -1.87
C GLN A 150 -7.65 10.72 -2.58
N GLU A 151 -7.07 9.78 -3.33
CA GLU A 151 -7.77 8.67 -3.96
C GLU A 151 -7.12 7.35 -3.55
N PRO A 152 -7.88 6.39 -3.00
CA PRO A 152 -7.32 5.09 -2.64
C PRO A 152 -6.77 4.36 -3.86
N PHE A 153 -5.58 3.79 -3.74
CA PHE A 153 -4.98 3.01 -4.82
C PHE A 153 -5.34 1.53 -4.69
N ARG A 154 -5.97 0.99 -5.74
CA ARG A 154 -6.33 -0.44 -5.78
C ARG A 154 -5.19 -1.29 -6.30
N LEU A 155 -4.64 -2.13 -5.43
CA LEU A 155 -3.63 -3.11 -5.77
C LEU A 155 -4.24 -4.50 -5.89
N ALA A 156 -4.12 -5.10 -7.07
CA ALA A 156 -4.59 -6.47 -7.32
C ALA A 156 -3.64 -7.50 -6.69
N LYS A 157 -4.18 -8.61 -6.24
CA LYS A 157 -3.42 -9.74 -5.71
C LYS A 157 -2.34 -10.21 -6.69
N GLY A 158 -1.16 -10.45 -6.17
CA GLY A 158 -0.01 -10.96 -6.94
C GLY A 158 0.74 -9.90 -7.74
N LYS A 159 0.37 -8.63 -7.61
CA LYS A 159 1.13 -7.50 -8.15
C LYS A 159 2.05 -6.89 -7.10
N ASN A 160 3.18 -6.39 -7.55
CA ASN A 160 4.06 -5.55 -6.76
C ASN A 160 3.56 -4.10 -6.82
N LEU A 161 3.87 -3.32 -5.80
CA LEU A 161 3.52 -1.90 -5.71
C LEU A 161 4.76 -1.07 -6.02
N LEU A 162 4.69 -0.25 -7.05
CA LEU A 162 5.63 0.84 -7.28
C LEU A 162 5.05 2.13 -6.67
N VAL A 163 5.80 2.74 -5.77
CA VAL A 163 5.50 4.07 -5.23
C VAL A 163 6.56 5.03 -5.73
N THR A 164 6.12 6.11 -6.38
CA THR A 164 6.98 7.23 -6.75
C THR A 164 6.60 8.43 -5.91
N MET A 165 7.55 8.99 -5.18
CA MET A 165 7.36 10.20 -4.39
C MET A 165 8.24 11.31 -4.93
N VAL A 166 7.68 12.49 -5.06
CA VAL A 166 8.38 13.70 -5.50
C VAL A 166 8.17 14.78 -4.46
N TYR A 167 9.28 15.39 -4.07
CA TYR A 167 9.31 16.51 -3.13
C TYR A 167 10.03 17.67 -3.79
N ASP A 168 9.34 18.79 -3.92
CA ASP A 168 9.88 19.99 -4.50
C ASP A 168 9.83 21.13 -3.49
N ALA A 169 10.92 21.88 -3.36
CA ALA A 169 10.94 23.12 -2.59
C ALA A 169 10.03 24.16 -3.23
N LEU A 170 9.42 25.00 -2.42
CA LEU A 170 8.53 26.06 -2.91
C LEU A 170 9.31 27.26 -3.46
N ASP A 171 10.52 27.46 -2.98
CA ASP A 171 11.42 28.55 -3.40
C ASP A 171 12.88 28.13 -3.24
N ASP A 172 13.77 28.82 -3.94
CA ASP A 172 15.22 28.54 -3.94
C ASP A 172 15.88 28.81 -2.56
N ASP A 173 15.24 29.59 -1.70
CA ASP A 173 15.81 30.00 -0.41
C ASP A 173 15.69 28.89 0.66
N ASN A 174 14.76 27.93 0.46
CA ASN A 174 14.57 26.77 1.35
C ASN A 174 15.53 25.60 1.09
N CYS A 175 16.53 25.80 0.25
CA CYS A 175 17.43 24.76 -0.23
C CYS A 175 18.82 24.86 0.38
N THR A 176 18.96 25.34 1.59
CA THR A 176 20.29 25.42 2.21
C THR A 176 20.62 24.13 2.93
N SER A 177 21.43 23.38 2.24
CA SER A 177 21.93 22.02 2.51
C SER A 177 22.57 21.75 3.89
N SER A 178 22.69 22.71 4.76
CA SER A 178 23.37 22.55 6.05
C SER A 178 22.45 22.67 7.27
N ARG A 179 21.14 22.67 7.06
CA ARG A 179 20.20 23.01 8.13
C ARG A 179 19.35 21.84 8.62
N PHE A 180 19.38 20.71 7.94
CA PHE A 180 18.49 19.59 8.26
C PHE A 180 19.28 18.29 8.30
N ASP A 181 19.49 17.77 9.48
CA ASP A 181 20.02 16.44 9.70
C ASP A 181 18.88 15.51 10.13
N THR A 182 18.12 15.08 9.13
CA THR A 182 16.99 14.19 9.31
C THR A 182 17.32 12.85 8.67
N GLU A 183 17.13 11.79 9.41
CA GLU A 183 17.46 10.43 8.99
C GLU A 183 16.22 9.56 8.99
N PHE A 184 15.92 8.96 7.85
CA PHE A 184 14.88 7.93 7.79
C PHE A 184 15.44 6.60 8.26
N TYR A 185 14.59 5.82 8.92
CA TYR A 185 14.93 4.47 9.31
C TYR A 185 14.85 3.52 8.12
N THR A 186 15.89 2.68 7.97
CA THR A 186 15.93 1.66 6.92
C THR A 186 15.32 0.36 7.39
N SER A 187 14.61 -0.33 6.48
CA SER A 187 14.10 -1.68 6.73
C SER A 187 15.16 -2.77 6.52
N GLY A 188 16.33 -2.43 5.98
CA GLY A 188 17.36 -3.39 5.58
C GLY A 188 17.06 -4.17 4.30
N ILE A 189 15.95 -3.87 3.60
CA ILE A 189 15.58 -4.50 2.33
C ILE A 189 16.25 -3.75 1.18
N THR A 190 17.45 -4.20 0.81
CA THR A 190 18.36 -3.50 -0.10
C THR A 190 17.93 -3.56 -1.56
N GLY A 191 18.19 -2.48 -2.29
CA GLY A 191 18.09 -2.42 -3.75
C GLY A 191 16.67 -2.35 -4.30
N LYS A 192 15.71 -2.05 -3.44
CA LYS A 192 14.30 -1.88 -3.77
C LYS A 192 13.87 -0.43 -3.92
N ALA A 193 14.78 0.52 -3.67
CA ALA A 193 14.54 1.93 -3.94
C ALA A 193 15.62 2.50 -4.85
N MET A 194 15.26 3.55 -5.57
CA MET A 194 16.14 4.44 -6.33
C MET A 194 15.78 5.87 -5.99
N THR A 195 16.80 6.71 -5.84
CA THR A 195 16.65 8.10 -5.46
C THR A 195 17.24 9.02 -6.51
N TYR A 196 16.66 10.19 -6.65
CA TYR A 196 17.17 11.33 -7.38
C TYR A 196 17.12 12.56 -6.49
N THR A 197 18.17 13.34 -6.50
CA THR A 197 18.22 14.59 -5.73
C THR A 197 18.97 15.67 -6.51
N ASP A 198 18.43 16.86 -6.53
CA ASP A 198 19.04 18.02 -7.22
C ASP A 198 18.59 19.33 -6.57
N ASN A 199 19.36 20.42 -6.76
CA ASN A 199 18.98 21.73 -6.28
C ASN A 199 18.25 22.60 -7.34
N TRP A 200 18.20 22.14 -8.58
CA TRP A 200 17.79 22.99 -9.70
C TRP A 200 16.68 22.38 -10.55
N THR A 201 16.59 21.05 -10.59
CA THR A 201 15.72 20.36 -11.52
C THR A 201 14.83 19.38 -10.76
N SER A 202 13.52 19.55 -10.89
CA SER A 202 12.56 18.60 -10.33
C SER A 202 12.63 17.25 -11.04
N PHE A 203 12.39 16.17 -10.29
CA PHE A 203 12.25 14.83 -10.86
C PHE A 203 11.13 14.75 -11.90
N LEU A 204 10.10 15.58 -11.74
CA LEU A 204 8.99 15.69 -12.71
C LEU A 204 9.43 16.21 -14.07
N ASP A 205 10.41 17.09 -14.12
CA ASP A 205 10.89 17.67 -15.39
C ASP A 205 11.52 16.58 -16.27
N TYR A 206 12.13 15.57 -15.65
CA TYR A 206 12.64 14.42 -16.38
C TYR A 206 11.52 13.45 -16.80
N ALA A 207 10.52 13.25 -15.94
CA ALA A 207 9.42 12.33 -16.21
C ALA A 207 8.47 12.83 -17.30
N MET A 208 8.38 14.15 -17.49
CA MET A 208 7.54 14.78 -18.52
C MET A 208 8.23 14.83 -19.87
N GLY A 209 9.51 14.46 -19.97
CA GLY A 209 10.25 14.32 -21.22
C GLY A 209 9.89 13.03 -21.98
N GLU A 210 10.18 12.99 -23.28
CA GLU A 210 9.90 11.79 -24.12
C GLU A 210 10.74 10.58 -23.72
N ASP A 211 11.91 10.80 -23.09
CA ASP A 211 12.79 9.73 -22.59
C ASP A 211 13.22 10.08 -21.15
N PHE A 212 12.90 9.21 -20.22
CA PHE A 212 13.44 9.29 -18.85
C PHE A 212 14.97 9.16 -18.98
N PRO A 213 15.76 10.14 -18.54
CA PRO A 213 17.20 10.06 -18.71
C PRO A 213 17.77 8.84 -17.97
N ASP A 214 18.83 8.29 -18.54
CA ASP A 214 19.60 7.24 -17.89
C ASP A 214 20.02 7.71 -16.49
N ALA A 215 19.73 6.95 -15.45
CA ALA A 215 20.10 7.29 -14.08
C ALA A 215 21.58 7.60 -13.92
N ALA A 216 22.45 7.06 -14.79
CA ALA A 216 23.87 7.40 -14.84
C ALA A 216 24.15 8.81 -15.38
N ALA A 217 23.21 9.41 -16.11
CA ALA A 217 23.34 10.78 -16.62
C ALA A 217 22.80 11.81 -15.62
N MET A 218 22.03 11.39 -14.63
CA MET A 218 21.50 12.23 -13.57
C MET A 218 22.54 12.38 -12.48
N GLN A 219 22.84 13.61 -12.08
CA GLN A 219 23.65 13.83 -10.88
C GLN A 219 22.79 13.54 -9.63
N GLY A 220 23.38 12.93 -8.63
CA GLY A 220 22.69 12.69 -7.35
C GLY A 220 21.71 11.52 -7.35
N CYS A 221 21.96 10.47 -8.11
CA CYS A 221 21.14 9.26 -8.09
C CYS A 221 21.74 8.15 -7.21
N GLY A 222 20.96 7.71 -6.23
CA GLY A 222 21.17 6.45 -5.52
C GLY A 222 20.47 5.31 -6.26
N THR A 223 21.20 4.27 -6.63
CA THR A 223 20.62 3.16 -7.43
C THR A 223 20.50 1.84 -6.69
N ASN A 224 20.90 1.79 -5.42
CA ASN A 224 20.83 0.58 -4.61
C ASN A 224 20.39 0.89 -3.19
N VAL A 225 19.33 1.67 -3.09
CA VAL A 225 18.81 2.18 -1.82
C VAL A 225 17.88 1.14 -1.19
N ASP A 226 17.89 1.08 0.12
CA ASP A 226 16.98 0.22 0.88
C ASP A 226 15.56 0.79 0.87
N LEU A 227 14.57 -0.05 1.19
CA LEU A 227 13.25 0.46 1.53
C LEU A 227 13.29 1.15 2.90
N PRO A 228 12.61 2.28 3.07
CA PRO A 228 12.40 2.88 4.38
C PRO A 228 11.49 2.00 5.24
N VAL A 229 11.61 2.14 6.54
CA VAL A 229 10.61 1.59 7.47
C VAL A 229 9.28 2.28 7.19
N THR A 230 8.29 1.48 6.82
CA THR A 230 7.03 1.99 6.26
C THR A 230 5.82 1.25 6.84
N LYS A 231 4.76 1.97 7.13
CA LYS A 231 3.42 1.44 7.33
C LYS A 231 2.55 1.76 6.12
N ILE A 232 1.83 0.77 5.62
CA ILE A 232 0.88 0.91 4.52
C ILE A 232 -0.50 0.57 5.05
N GLU A 233 -1.35 1.59 5.21
CA GLU A 233 -2.74 1.39 5.63
C GLU A 233 -3.57 0.89 4.45
N VAL A 234 -4.25 -0.23 4.64
CA VAL A 234 -5.08 -0.85 3.61
C VAL A 234 -6.50 -1.07 4.11
N SER A 235 -7.42 -1.06 3.17
CA SER A 235 -8.77 -1.56 3.41
C SER A 235 -9.09 -2.64 2.40
N PHE A 236 -9.83 -3.64 2.83
CA PHE A 236 -10.31 -4.69 1.94
C PHE A 236 -11.70 -5.13 2.35
N THR A 237 -12.47 -5.57 1.36
CA THR A 237 -13.74 -6.21 1.61
C THR A 237 -13.49 -7.72 1.57
N PRO A 238 -13.63 -8.43 2.69
CA PRO A 238 -13.52 -9.88 2.65
C PRO A 238 -14.49 -10.43 1.61
N PRO A 239 -14.14 -11.50 0.91
CA PRO A 239 -15.07 -12.14 -0.01
C PRO A 239 -16.33 -12.53 0.78
N THR A 240 -17.43 -11.83 0.49
CA THR A 240 -18.74 -12.15 1.06
C THR A 240 -19.31 -13.32 0.30
N GLY A 241 -19.03 -14.45 0.74
CA GLY A 241 -19.57 -15.66 0.18
C GLY A 241 -18.49 -16.70 -0.05
N ILE A 242 -18.87 -17.92 0.08
CA ILE A 242 -18.15 -19.06 -0.46
C ILE A 242 -17.97 -18.73 -1.94
N ASP A 243 -16.73 -18.47 -2.39
CA ASP A 243 -16.39 -18.51 -3.81
C ASP A 243 -17.12 -19.71 -4.37
N GLU A 244 -17.86 -19.50 -5.46
CA GLU A 244 -18.65 -20.56 -6.10
C GLU A 244 -17.81 -21.82 -6.04
N VAL A 245 -18.19 -22.74 -5.12
CA VAL A 245 -17.49 -24.01 -5.04
C VAL A 245 -17.74 -24.60 -6.40
N LYS A 246 -16.79 -24.44 -7.32
CA LYS A 246 -16.79 -25.20 -8.56
C LYS A 246 -16.86 -26.62 -8.08
N ALA A 247 -18.08 -27.15 -8.06
CA ALA A 247 -18.34 -28.53 -7.73
C ALA A 247 -17.35 -29.30 -8.59
N ALA A 248 -16.33 -29.86 -7.96
CA ALA A 248 -15.48 -30.80 -8.65
C ALA A 248 -16.46 -31.79 -9.23
N THR A 249 -16.55 -31.82 -10.54
CA THR A 249 -17.40 -32.73 -11.32
C THR A 249 -16.83 -34.15 -11.23
N THR A 250 -16.57 -34.59 -10.03
CA THR A 250 -16.44 -35.99 -9.68
C THR A 250 -17.74 -36.34 -8.95
N GLY A 251 -18.57 -37.07 -9.60
CA GLY A 251 -19.90 -37.49 -9.14
C GLY A 251 -19.86 -38.22 -7.79
N ASP A 252 -19.66 -37.44 -6.75
CA ASP A 252 -19.84 -37.91 -5.39
C ASP A 252 -21.30 -37.64 -5.01
N ASP A 253 -22.08 -38.68 -5.00
CA ASP A 253 -23.52 -38.66 -4.71
C ASP A 253 -23.78 -38.37 -3.21
N ALA A 254 -22.96 -37.52 -2.61
CA ALA A 254 -23.00 -37.21 -1.21
C ALA A 254 -23.87 -35.99 -0.89
N TYR A 255 -24.54 -36.07 0.24
CA TYR A 255 -25.32 -34.99 0.82
C TYR A 255 -24.50 -34.33 1.96
N TYR A 256 -24.57 -33.03 2.06
CA TYR A 256 -23.91 -32.29 3.13
C TYR A 256 -24.95 -31.48 3.91
N ASN A 257 -24.92 -31.54 5.23
CA ASN A 257 -25.73 -30.63 6.05
C ASN A 257 -25.17 -29.20 6.03
N LEU A 258 -25.89 -28.27 6.64
CA LEU A 258 -25.47 -26.86 6.70
C LEU A 258 -24.18 -26.63 7.52
N MET A 259 -23.70 -27.63 8.26
CA MET A 259 -22.43 -27.61 8.97
C MET A 259 -21.29 -28.27 8.17
N GLY A 260 -21.54 -28.67 6.91
CA GLY A 260 -20.54 -29.30 6.04
C GLY A 260 -20.29 -30.78 6.34
N GLN A 261 -21.07 -31.43 7.19
CA GLN A 261 -20.94 -32.87 7.46
C GLN A 261 -21.52 -33.68 6.31
N LYS A 262 -20.74 -34.66 5.84
CA LYS A 262 -21.10 -35.56 4.73
C LYS A 262 -22.01 -36.68 5.20
N PHE A 263 -23.06 -36.97 4.44
CA PHE A 263 -23.98 -38.06 4.65
C PHE A 263 -24.00 -38.97 3.43
N THR A 264 -23.86 -40.29 3.68
CA THR A 264 -24.02 -41.35 2.66
C THR A 264 -24.95 -42.39 3.26
N GLY A 265 -26.22 -42.44 2.81
CA GLY A 265 -27.23 -43.36 3.27
C GLY A 265 -28.42 -42.70 3.96
N ASN A 266 -29.00 -43.33 5.01
CA ASN A 266 -30.20 -42.78 5.67
C ASN A 266 -29.88 -41.42 6.34
N MET A 267 -30.56 -40.38 5.83
CA MET A 267 -30.43 -39.03 6.35
C MET A 267 -31.58 -38.68 7.27
N PRO A 268 -31.30 -38.09 8.43
CA PRO A 268 -32.34 -37.51 9.29
C PRO A 268 -33.14 -36.44 8.51
N ALA A 269 -34.38 -36.19 8.92
CA ALA A 269 -35.12 -35.05 8.38
C ALA A 269 -34.34 -33.74 8.57
N GLY A 270 -34.17 -32.98 7.47
CA GLY A 270 -33.36 -31.76 7.54
C GLY A 270 -33.11 -31.13 6.16
N ILE A 271 -32.27 -30.08 6.18
CA ILE A 271 -31.83 -29.38 4.97
C ILE A 271 -30.41 -29.85 4.64
N TYR A 272 -30.22 -30.24 3.40
CA TYR A 272 -28.93 -30.71 2.87
C TYR A 272 -28.60 -30.01 1.56
N ILE A 273 -27.34 -30.04 1.21
CA ILE A 273 -26.80 -29.63 -0.09
C ILE A 273 -26.36 -30.90 -0.84
N HIS A 274 -26.88 -31.10 -2.04
CA HIS A 274 -26.52 -32.18 -2.94
C HIS A 274 -26.31 -31.63 -4.34
N ASN A 275 -25.15 -31.87 -4.90
CA ASN A 275 -24.74 -31.32 -6.21
C ASN A 275 -24.97 -29.78 -6.33
N GLY A 276 -24.65 -29.03 -5.26
CA GLY A 276 -24.84 -27.60 -5.21
C GLY A 276 -26.30 -27.14 -5.05
N GLN A 277 -27.25 -28.05 -4.93
CA GLN A 277 -28.68 -27.73 -4.77
C GLN A 277 -29.17 -28.04 -3.36
N LYS A 278 -30.09 -27.21 -2.87
CA LYS A 278 -30.77 -27.42 -1.58
C LYS A 278 -31.78 -28.55 -1.69
N VAL A 279 -31.65 -29.56 -0.85
CA VAL A 279 -32.58 -30.71 -0.73
C VAL A 279 -33.18 -30.71 0.67
N ILE A 280 -34.50 -30.93 0.77
CA ILE A 280 -35.20 -31.08 2.05
C ILE A 280 -35.60 -32.55 2.19
N VAL A 281 -35.03 -33.21 3.19
CA VAL A 281 -35.40 -34.56 3.60
C VAL A 281 -36.46 -34.46 4.70
N LYS A 282 -37.60 -35.13 4.50
CA LYS A 282 -38.73 -35.12 5.43
C LYS A 282 -38.72 -36.35 6.31
#